data_f89e5692484f450db79b819e6cb69d44
#
_entry.id   f89e5692484f450db79b819e6cb69d44
#
_cell.length_a   1.000
_cell.length_b   1.000
_cell.length_c   1.000
_cell.angle_alpha   90.00
_cell.angle_beta   90.00
_cell.angle_gamma   90.00
#
_symmetry.space_group_name_H-M   'P 1'
#
loop_
_entity.id
_entity.type
_entity.pdbx_description
1 polymer ?
#
loop_
_entity_poly.entity_id
_entity_poly.type
_entity_poly.pdbx_seq_one_letter_code
_entity_poly.pdbx_strand_id
1 'polypeptide(L)'
;MPWTSRRIRPRRAAALVFVTALTLAVSTSAGTERLAPGATTAGPIAVARSDAHDACLISGGPAVQMSEGLPTPGGYSRSTGTVRALTLMIDFSDAPGSGPALDRFREFFPQTQDWFRTSSYGRLDYRPEAPITDWLRMPKSFRAYGIERGAPFDPGYRRLVQDIVTTADPQVDFRSYDFLNVLVTPNAGPSALDTVLSVSFAGNPDAPVADGVPVANASFVYSRQDDGSGSYAQTGYRVLPHENGHVFGLPDLYTQAGGSAVGHWDIMSEDWGANNDLLGWHKWKLGWLDAAQVNCVAGHGTSEFTLTPLARAGLGTKLLFVPLGSRTGYAVELRTREGNDETVCRPGVLVYKVDADVDTGRGPVRVYDSRRNSGGCTRSPNVHAELSDASFTVGEEFRDPGQGVRVRVEGEDGDGDYRVRVTRE
;
A
#
# COMPACT_ATOMS: atom_id res chain seq x y z
N MET A 1 -3.72 2.61 -38.15
CA MET A 1 -4.01 4.04 -38.33
C MET A 1 -3.40 4.76 -37.14
N PRO A 2 -2.50 5.74 -37.35
CA PRO A 2 -1.77 6.37 -36.24
C PRO A 2 -2.57 7.49 -35.61
N TRP A 3 -2.62 7.54 -34.30
CA TRP A 3 -3.21 8.60 -33.52
C TRP A 3 -2.20 9.75 -33.31
N THR A 4 -2.54 10.92 -33.78
CA THR A 4 -1.75 12.15 -33.62
C THR A 4 -2.09 12.83 -32.30
N SER A 5 -1.11 13.00 -31.42
CA SER A 5 -1.22 13.75 -30.17
C SER A 5 -1.20 15.26 -30.46
N ARG A 6 -2.23 15.98 -30.05
CA ARG A 6 -2.22 17.46 -29.97
C ARG A 6 -1.64 17.90 -28.64
N ARG A 7 -0.53 18.64 -28.68
CA ARG A 7 0.07 19.32 -27.54
C ARG A 7 -0.77 20.55 -27.15
N ILE A 8 -1.23 20.59 -25.90
CA ILE A 8 -1.83 21.77 -25.27
C ILE A 8 -0.71 22.48 -24.48
N ARG A 9 -0.50 23.76 -24.78
CA ARG A 9 0.49 24.61 -24.07
C ARG A 9 -0.13 25.13 -22.76
N PRO A 10 0.57 25.12 -21.63
CA PRO A 10 0.07 25.71 -20.38
C PRO A 10 0.16 27.25 -20.42
N ARG A 11 -0.92 27.91 -20.04
CA ARG A 11 -0.94 29.35 -19.76
C ARG A 11 -0.37 29.59 -18.37
N ARG A 12 0.66 30.43 -18.28
CA ARG A 12 1.25 30.90 -17.00
C ARG A 12 0.27 31.87 -16.33
N ALA A 13 -0.15 31.57 -15.11
CA ALA A 13 -0.79 32.54 -14.22
C ALA A 13 0.29 33.05 -13.25
N ALA A 14 0.45 34.36 -13.19
CA ALA A 14 1.34 35.04 -12.26
C ALA A 14 0.58 35.25 -10.94
N ALA A 15 1.14 34.73 -9.84
CA ALA A 15 0.65 35.01 -8.49
C ALA A 15 1.45 36.16 -7.90
N LEU A 16 0.76 37.23 -7.50
CA LEU A 16 1.32 38.35 -6.72
C LEU A 16 1.38 37.92 -5.24
N VAL A 17 2.56 37.96 -4.66
CA VAL A 17 2.77 37.74 -3.22
C VAL A 17 2.76 39.10 -2.53
N PHE A 18 1.79 39.32 -1.63
CA PHE A 18 1.82 40.41 -0.66
C PHE A 18 2.49 39.92 0.64
N VAL A 19 3.60 40.53 0.98
CA VAL A 19 4.30 40.34 2.27
C VAL A 19 3.82 41.45 3.21
N THR A 20 3.09 41.09 4.26
CA THR A 20 2.81 41.98 5.41
C THR A 20 3.70 41.56 6.57
N ALA A 21 4.63 42.43 6.94
CA ALA A 21 5.46 42.32 8.12
C ALA A 21 4.66 42.76 9.36
N LEU A 22 4.53 41.89 10.34
CA LEU A 22 3.96 42.20 11.65
C LEU A 22 5.10 42.18 12.67
N THR A 23 5.44 43.37 13.21
CA THR A 23 6.40 43.56 14.29
C THR A 23 5.69 43.33 15.62
N LEU A 24 6.11 42.34 16.40
CA LEU A 24 5.69 42.18 17.80
C LEU A 24 6.79 42.77 18.72
N ALA A 25 6.37 43.71 19.56
CA ALA A 25 7.16 44.26 20.63
C ALA A 25 7.22 43.29 21.82
N VAL A 26 8.38 42.97 22.31
CA VAL A 26 8.63 42.18 23.51
C VAL A 26 8.75 43.15 24.72
N SER A 27 7.83 43.02 25.69
CA SER A 27 7.91 43.65 27.00
C SER A 27 8.49 42.64 28.00
N THR A 28 9.65 42.96 28.53
CA THR A 28 10.30 42.23 29.63
C THR A 28 9.76 42.73 30.98
N SER A 29 9.15 41.81 31.75
CA SER A 29 8.94 42.01 33.16
C SER A 29 9.74 40.99 33.98
N ALA A 30 10.66 41.46 34.79
CA ALA A 30 11.43 40.66 35.72
C ALA A 30 10.56 40.34 36.94
N GLY A 31 10.33 39.09 37.20
CA GLY A 31 9.73 38.59 38.43
C GLY A 31 10.63 37.53 39.05
N THR A 32 11.18 37.85 40.22
CA THR A 32 11.96 36.92 41.05
C THR A 32 11.03 36.01 41.79
N GLU A 33 11.06 34.70 41.59
CA GLU A 33 10.43 33.69 42.45
C GLU A 33 11.42 32.61 42.87
N ARG A 34 11.25 32.22 44.13
CA ARG A 34 12.13 31.35 44.92
C ARG A 34 12.07 29.90 44.48
N LEU A 35 13.24 29.25 44.51
CA LEU A 35 13.40 27.81 44.38
C LEU A 35 12.73 27.02 45.51
N ALA A 36 11.92 26.03 45.16
CA ALA A 36 11.56 24.89 45.98
C ALA A 36 12.13 23.62 45.35
N PRO A 37 12.67 22.66 46.12
CA PRO A 37 13.30 21.49 45.59
C PRO A 37 12.33 20.31 45.36
N GLY A 38 12.46 19.63 44.23
CA GLY A 38 12.18 18.22 44.10
C GLY A 38 10.85 17.82 43.49
N ALA A 39 10.84 17.65 42.18
CA ALA A 39 10.13 16.55 41.49
C ALA A 39 10.79 16.35 40.12
N THR A 40 11.63 15.34 40.01
CA THR A 40 12.11 14.85 38.70
C THR A 40 10.98 14.12 37.98
N THR A 41 10.22 14.83 37.15
CA THR A 41 9.38 14.21 36.12
C THR A 41 10.31 13.77 35.01
N ALA A 42 10.48 12.47 34.85
CA ALA A 42 11.11 11.90 33.68
C ALA A 42 10.28 12.32 32.45
N GLY A 43 10.82 13.25 31.68
CA GLY A 43 10.29 13.60 30.36
C GLY A 43 10.35 12.40 29.43
N PRO A 44 9.52 12.34 28.38
CA PRO A 44 9.59 11.27 27.42
C PRO A 44 11.00 11.23 26.82
N ILE A 45 11.65 10.05 26.90
CA ILE A 45 12.93 9.81 26.26
C ILE A 45 12.66 9.93 24.76
N ALA A 46 12.99 11.06 24.16
CA ALA A 46 13.09 11.20 22.73
C ALA A 46 14.27 10.31 22.32
N VAL A 47 13.97 9.11 21.79
CA VAL A 47 14.98 8.28 21.13
C VAL A 47 15.47 9.11 19.95
N ALA A 48 16.70 9.62 20.05
CA ALA A 48 17.35 10.32 18.95
C ALA A 48 17.38 9.35 17.76
N ARG A 49 16.64 9.65 16.70
CA ARG A 49 16.81 8.97 15.40
C ARG A 49 18.27 9.14 15.01
N SER A 50 18.98 8.04 14.77
CA SER A 50 20.36 8.14 14.34
C SER A 50 20.38 8.69 12.90
N ASP A 51 21.32 9.61 12.59
CA ASP A 51 21.52 10.16 11.24
C ASP A 51 21.62 9.07 10.16
N ALA A 52 22.08 7.87 10.54
CA ALA A 52 22.15 6.71 9.68
C ALA A 52 20.76 6.19 9.24
N HIS A 53 19.72 6.33 10.07
CA HIS A 53 18.37 5.90 9.72
C HIS A 53 17.72 6.88 8.73
N ASP A 54 17.96 8.18 8.90
CA ASP A 54 17.41 9.22 8.04
C ASP A 54 17.95 9.11 6.59
N ALA A 55 19.15 8.59 6.39
CA ALA A 55 19.72 8.35 5.07
C ALA A 55 18.94 7.29 4.24
N CYS A 56 18.11 6.47 4.88
CA CYS A 56 17.28 5.47 4.23
C CYS A 56 15.83 5.90 4.00
N LEU A 57 15.45 7.09 4.47
CA LEU A 57 14.15 7.69 4.20
C LEU A 57 14.19 8.37 2.81
N ILE A 58 14.04 7.57 1.74
CA ILE A 58 13.98 8.13 0.39
C ILE A 58 12.69 8.94 0.20
N SER A 59 12.82 10.12 -0.39
CA SER A 59 11.68 11.03 -0.60
C SER A 59 10.97 10.75 -1.92
N GLY A 60 9.66 11.02 -1.95
CA GLY A 60 8.87 10.91 -3.17
C GLY A 60 9.27 11.93 -4.25
N GLY A 61 9.15 11.53 -5.50
CA GLY A 61 9.35 12.40 -6.65
C GLY A 61 8.29 13.52 -6.73
N PRO A 62 8.65 14.74 -7.14
CA PRO A 62 7.73 15.88 -7.14
C PRO A 62 6.62 15.79 -8.19
N ALA A 63 6.74 14.89 -9.16
CA ALA A 63 5.78 14.70 -10.25
C ALA A 63 5.09 13.32 -10.18
N VAL A 64 5.23 12.62 -9.06
CA VAL A 64 4.68 11.29 -8.85
C VAL A 64 3.37 11.40 -8.09
N GLN A 65 2.30 10.82 -8.62
CA GLN A 65 0.97 10.87 -8.01
C GLN A 65 0.92 10.02 -6.74
N MET A 66 1.46 8.79 -6.81
CA MET A 66 1.56 7.88 -5.68
C MET A 66 2.94 7.23 -5.69
N SER A 67 3.78 7.64 -4.75
CA SER A 67 5.21 7.33 -4.71
C SER A 67 5.56 6.32 -3.63
N GLU A 68 6.65 5.60 -3.85
CA GLU A 68 7.31 4.78 -2.82
C GLU A 68 8.02 5.61 -1.75
N GLY A 69 8.09 6.91 -1.88
CA GLY A 69 8.77 7.78 -0.93
C GLY A 69 8.19 7.76 0.49
N LEU A 70 9.03 8.12 1.45
CA LEU A 70 8.73 8.23 2.88
C LEU A 70 8.88 9.69 3.36
N PRO A 71 8.00 10.19 4.22
CA PRO A 71 6.73 9.58 4.65
C PRO A 71 5.66 9.62 3.57
N THR A 72 4.57 8.85 3.74
CA THR A 72 3.37 9.01 2.93
C THR A 72 2.82 10.43 3.08
N PRO A 73 2.49 11.14 1.99
CA PRO A 73 1.91 12.48 2.06
C PRO A 73 0.57 12.51 2.81
N GLY A 74 0.14 13.71 3.23
CA GLY A 74 -1.19 13.91 3.79
C GLY A 74 -2.30 13.64 2.77
N GLY A 75 -3.51 13.33 3.29
CA GLY A 75 -4.70 13.04 2.47
C GLY A 75 -5.08 11.55 2.41
N TYR A 76 -4.12 10.65 2.62
CA TYR A 76 -4.38 9.22 2.76
C TYR A 76 -4.90 8.88 4.17
N SER A 77 -5.56 7.74 4.30
CA SER A 77 -5.99 7.23 5.60
C SER A 77 -4.80 6.75 6.43
N ARG A 78 -4.95 6.77 7.75
CA ARG A 78 -3.97 6.14 8.64
C ARG A 78 -3.95 4.62 8.44
N SER A 79 -2.81 4.02 8.64
CA SER A 79 -2.53 2.58 8.45
C SER A 79 -2.22 1.85 9.76
N THR A 80 -2.36 2.51 10.91
CA THR A 80 -2.09 1.95 12.25
C THR A 80 -3.18 2.33 13.25
N GLY A 81 -3.29 1.56 14.34
CA GLY A 81 -4.34 1.72 15.33
C GLY A 81 -5.69 1.23 14.80
N THR A 82 -6.77 1.67 15.42
CA THR A 82 -8.12 1.30 14.97
C THR A 82 -8.52 2.14 13.76
N VAL A 83 -8.82 1.47 12.64
CA VAL A 83 -9.28 2.08 11.40
C VAL A 83 -10.67 1.55 11.07
N ARG A 84 -11.64 2.43 10.99
CA ARG A 84 -13.05 2.10 10.73
C ARG A 84 -13.37 2.34 9.26
N ALA A 85 -13.62 1.26 8.53
CA ALA A 85 -13.98 1.31 7.12
C ALA A 85 -15.51 1.22 6.97
N LEU A 86 -16.16 2.32 6.60
CA LEU A 86 -17.56 2.29 6.19
C LEU A 86 -17.69 1.38 4.98
N THR A 87 -18.52 0.34 5.07
CA THR A 87 -18.69 -0.62 3.98
C THR A 87 -20.14 -0.61 3.52
N LEU A 88 -20.38 -0.20 2.29
CA LEU A 88 -21.70 -0.10 1.69
C LEU A 88 -21.83 -1.06 0.51
N MET A 89 -22.90 -1.86 0.50
CA MET A 89 -23.29 -2.71 -0.62
C MET A 89 -24.27 -1.93 -1.50
N ILE A 90 -23.88 -1.63 -2.75
CA ILE A 90 -24.71 -0.83 -3.65
C ILE A 90 -25.19 -1.63 -4.87
N ASP A 91 -26.37 -1.26 -5.36
CA ASP A 91 -26.92 -1.80 -6.59
C ASP A 91 -27.59 -0.71 -7.44
N PHE A 92 -28.06 -1.07 -8.64
CA PHE A 92 -28.61 -0.16 -9.61
C PHE A 92 -29.91 -0.71 -10.21
N SER A 93 -30.73 0.16 -10.80
CA SER A 93 -31.97 -0.26 -11.46
C SER A 93 -31.74 -1.20 -12.66
N ASP A 94 -30.61 -1.03 -13.36
CA ASP A 94 -30.20 -1.88 -14.50
C ASP A 94 -29.26 -3.02 -14.10
N ALA A 95 -28.85 -3.07 -12.85
CA ALA A 95 -28.04 -4.12 -12.24
C ALA A 95 -28.45 -4.32 -10.77
N PRO A 96 -29.64 -4.88 -10.52
CA PRO A 96 -30.13 -5.09 -9.17
C PRO A 96 -29.30 -6.16 -8.44
N GLY A 97 -29.08 -5.94 -7.14
CA GLY A 97 -28.42 -6.91 -6.29
C GLY A 97 -29.21 -8.21 -6.22
N SER A 98 -28.51 -9.34 -6.14
CA SER A 98 -29.09 -10.67 -6.03
C SER A 98 -28.89 -11.21 -4.61
N GLY A 99 -29.95 -11.65 -3.97
CA GLY A 99 -29.93 -12.15 -2.60
C GLY A 99 -29.67 -11.06 -1.55
N PRO A 100 -29.41 -11.47 -0.30
CA PRO A 100 -29.08 -10.55 0.78
C PRO A 100 -27.79 -9.79 0.51
N ALA A 101 -27.75 -8.45 0.72
CA ALA A 101 -26.57 -7.65 0.51
C ALA A 101 -25.40 -8.05 1.43
N LEU A 102 -25.70 -8.53 2.63
CA LEU A 102 -24.68 -9.06 3.55
C LEU A 102 -23.94 -10.28 3.01
N ASP A 103 -24.48 -11.02 2.03
CA ASP A 103 -23.72 -12.11 1.39
C ASP A 103 -22.54 -11.53 0.58
N ARG A 104 -22.73 -10.36 -0.05
CA ARG A 104 -21.65 -9.63 -0.71
C ARG A 104 -20.60 -9.15 0.29
N PHE A 105 -21.00 -8.67 1.47
CA PHE A 105 -20.07 -8.33 2.55
C PHE A 105 -19.26 -9.55 3.00
N ARG A 106 -19.88 -10.71 3.17
CA ARG A 106 -19.23 -11.95 3.61
C ARG A 106 -18.24 -12.52 2.61
N GLU A 107 -18.27 -12.10 1.34
CA GLU A 107 -17.24 -12.47 0.35
C GLU A 107 -15.86 -11.91 0.71
N PHE A 108 -15.79 -10.84 1.50
CA PHE A 108 -14.56 -10.13 1.85
C PHE A 108 -14.19 -10.25 3.33
N PHE A 109 -15.16 -10.44 4.20
CA PHE A 109 -14.95 -10.40 5.64
C PHE A 109 -15.41 -11.68 6.33
N PRO A 110 -14.64 -12.21 7.32
CA PRO A 110 -13.54 -11.58 8.06
C PRO A 110 -12.16 -11.67 7.40
N GLN A 111 -12.00 -12.30 6.24
CA GLN A 111 -10.72 -12.63 5.63
C GLN A 111 -9.80 -11.39 5.45
N THR A 112 -10.34 -10.27 4.99
CA THR A 112 -9.60 -9.00 4.87
C THR A 112 -9.06 -8.52 6.22
N GLN A 113 -9.86 -8.65 7.28
CA GLN A 113 -9.42 -8.28 8.64
C GLN A 113 -8.27 -9.17 9.12
N ASP A 114 -8.38 -10.47 8.90
CA ASP A 114 -7.37 -11.44 9.27
C ASP A 114 -6.07 -11.24 8.51
N TRP A 115 -6.18 -10.91 7.22
CA TRP A 115 -5.05 -10.57 6.38
C TRP A 115 -4.30 -9.34 6.89
N PHE A 116 -5.01 -8.24 7.17
CA PHE A 116 -4.42 -7.02 7.71
C PHE A 116 -3.82 -7.24 9.10
N ARG A 117 -4.50 -7.98 9.98
CA ARG A 117 -3.98 -8.31 11.30
C ARG A 117 -2.65 -9.06 11.21
N THR A 118 -2.58 -10.05 10.32
CA THR A 118 -1.38 -10.86 10.08
C THR A 118 -0.26 -10.00 9.48
N SER A 119 -0.54 -9.26 8.41
CA SER A 119 0.44 -8.45 7.69
C SER A 119 1.02 -7.33 8.55
N SER A 120 0.18 -6.70 9.39
CA SER A 120 0.57 -5.58 10.25
C SER A 120 1.10 -5.99 11.63
N TYR A 121 1.23 -7.28 11.92
CA TYR A 121 1.56 -7.81 13.25
C TYR A 121 0.61 -7.30 14.35
N GLY A 122 -0.67 -7.09 13.99
CA GLY A 122 -1.71 -6.55 14.87
C GLY A 122 -1.63 -5.03 15.08
N ARG A 123 -0.78 -4.29 14.35
CA ARG A 123 -0.70 -2.82 14.48
C ARG A 123 -1.87 -2.09 13.83
N LEU A 124 -2.52 -2.71 12.88
CA LEU A 124 -3.76 -2.25 12.26
C LEU A 124 -4.93 -3.06 12.81
N ASP A 125 -5.81 -2.42 13.57
CA ASP A 125 -7.11 -2.93 13.97
C ASP A 125 -8.14 -2.46 12.92
N TYR A 126 -8.24 -3.23 11.83
CA TYR A 126 -9.11 -2.93 10.71
C TYR A 126 -10.56 -3.35 11.02
N ARG A 127 -11.48 -2.39 11.04
CA ARG A 127 -12.89 -2.59 11.37
C ARG A 127 -13.80 -2.22 10.21
N PRO A 128 -14.22 -3.18 9.39
CA PRO A 128 -15.26 -2.95 8.40
C PRO A 128 -16.62 -2.88 9.13
N GLU A 129 -17.37 -1.85 8.83
CA GLU A 129 -18.70 -1.66 9.42
C GLU A 129 -19.74 -1.43 8.32
N ALA A 130 -20.81 -2.20 8.36
CA ALA A 130 -21.94 -2.11 7.42
C ALA A 130 -23.21 -1.67 8.18
N PRO A 131 -23.35 -0.35 8.47
CA PRO A 131 -24.54 0.15 9.18
C PRO A 131 -25.82 -0.04 8.34
N ILE A 132 -25.71 -0.09 7.02
CA ILE A 132 -26.80 -0.42 6.08
C ILE A 132 -26.58 -1.86 5.62
N THR A 133 -27.49 -2.75 6.02
CA THR A 133 -27.37 -4.19 5.79
C THR A 133 -28.07 -4.68 4.52
N ASP A 134 -28.84 -3.81 3.89
CA ASP A 134 -29.54 -4.04 2.63
C ASP A 134 -28.77 -3.43 1.46
N TRP A 135 -29.17 -3.79 0.23
CA TRP A 135 -28.65 -3.12 -0.97
C TRP A 135 -29.06 -1.64 -0.97
N LEU A 136 -28.07 -0.77 -0.96
CA LEU A 136 -28.28 0.67 -1.13
C LEU A 136 -28.51 0.95 -2.61
N ARG A 137 -29.79 1.13 -2.98
CA ARG A 137 -30.20 1.38 -4.37
C ARG A 137 -29.75 2.78 -4.81
N MET A 138 -28.90 2.84 -5.84
CA MET A 138 -28.51 4.09 -6.44
C MET A 138 -29.66 4.76 -7.22
N PRO A 139 -29.77 6.09 -7.20
CA PRO A 139 -30.87 6.82 -7.84
C PRO A 139 -30.84 6.74 -9.37
N LYS A 140 -29.70 6.40 -9.96
CA LYS A 140 -29.52 6.26 -11.42
C LYS A 140 -29.15 4.82 -11.78
N SER A 141 -29.39 4.44 -13.03
CA SER A 141 -28.84 3.20 -13.58
C SER A 141 -27.30 3.27 -13.63
N PHE A 142 -26.59 2.14 -13.52
CA PHE A 142 -25.13 2.13 -13.64
C PHE A 142 -24.67 2.76 -14.96
N ARG A 143 -25.33 2.41 -16.05
CA ARG A 143 -25.04 2.97 -17.38
C ARG A 143 -25.12 4.49 -17.44
N ALA A 144 -26.00 5.10 -16.65
CA ALA A 144 -26.18 6.57 -16.63
C ALA A 144 -25.01 7.31 -15.95
N TYR A 145 -24.17 6.62 -15.17
CA TYR A 145 -22.94 7.23 -14.65
C TYR A 145 -21.85 7.33 -15.70
N GLY A 146 -21.90 6.52 -16.77
CA GLY A 146 -20.89 6.54 -17.84
C GLY A 146 -19.52 6.08 -17.37
N ILE A 147 -19.49 5.13 -16.43
CA ILE A 147 -18.26 4.55 -15.89
C ILE A 147 -17.86 3.35 -16.75
N GLU A 148 -16.66 3.44 -17.33
CA GLU A 148 -16.02 2.38 -18.09
C GLU A 148 -14.76 1.89 -17.35
N ARG A 149 -14.21 0.76 -17.77
CA ARG A 149 -12.95 0.26 -17.19
C ARG A 149 -11.84 1.29 -17.34
N GLY A 150 -11.15 1.60 -16.24
CA GLY A 150 -10.09 2.61 -16.21
C GLY A 150 -10.59 4.05 -16.28
N ALA A 151 -11.90 4.29 -16.06
CA ALA A 151 -12.44 5.63 -16.01
C ALA A 151 -11.81 6.45 -14.87
N PRO A 152 -11.45 7.74 -15.13
CA PRO A 152 -10.98 8.62 -14.08
C PRO A 152 -12.12 8.98 -13.10
N PHE A 153 -11.78 9.63 -11.99
CA PHE A 153 -12.77 10.07 -11.01
C PHE A 153 -13.89 10.93 -11.64
N ASP A 154 -13.56 11.84 -12.51
CA ASP A 154 -14.51 12.72 -13.19
C ASP A 154 -14.89 12.24 -14.60
N PRO A 155 -16.16 12.44 -14.99
CA PRO A 155 -17.31 12.92 -14.20
C PRO A 155 -18.12 11.78 -13.57
N GLY A 156 -17.91 10.52 -13.96
CA GLY A 156 -18.76 9.38 -13.60
C GLY A 156 -18.69 9.04 -12.12
N TYR A 157 -17.48 8.80 -11.63
CA TYR A 157 -17.25 8.45 -10.23
C TYR A 157 -17.60 9.60 -9.28
N ARG A 158 -17.33 10.84 -9.64
CA ARG A 158 -17.77 11.99 -8.83
C ARG A 158 -19.29 11.96 -8.59
N ARG A 159 -20.08 11.72 -9.64
CA ARG A 159 -21.54 11.60 -9.50
C ARG A 159 -21.94 10.39 -8.67
N LEU A 160 -21.27 9.25 -8.87
CA LEU A 160 -21.58 8.02 -8.12
C LEU A 160 -21.28 8.21 -6.63
N VAL A 161 -20.10 8.73 -6.26
CA VAL A 161 -19.74 8.98 -4.85
C VAL A 161 -20.68 10.00 -4.24
N GLN A 162 -21.06 11.06 -4.96
CA GLN A 162 -22.05 12.04 -4.47
C GLN A 162 -23.41 11.39 -4.23
N ASP A 163 -23.88 10.53 -5.13
CA ASP A 163 -25.16 9.84 -4.98
C ASP A 163 -25.11 8.81 -3.84
N ILE A 164 -23.99 8.11 -3.64
CA ILE A 164 -23.75 7.20 -2.49
C ILE A 164 -23.86 7.99 -1.18
N VAL A 165 -23.11 9.08 -1.06
CA VAL A 165 -23.12 9.94 0.12
C VAL A 165 -24.54 10.44 0.39
N THR A 166 -25.20 11.03 -0.58
CA THR A 166 -26.56 11.57 -0.42
C THR A 166 -27.57 10.50 -0.01
N THR A 167 -27.44 9.27 -0.54
CA THR A 167 -28.38 8.16 -0.23
C THR A 167 -28.11 7.54 1.14
N ALA A 168 -26.85 7.48 1.56
CA ALA A 168 -26.46 6.89 2.85
C ALA A 168 -26.59 7.89 4.03
N ASP A 169 -26.44 9.18 3.80
CA ASP A 169 -26.39 10.26 4.81
C ASP A 169 -27.49 10.19 5.89
N PRO A 170 -28.76 9.87 5.56
CA PRO A 170 -29.79 9.76 6.60
C PRO A 170 -29.58 8.63 7.63
N GLN A 171 -28.68 7.68 7.36
CA GLN A 171 -28.43 6.50 8.17
C GLN A 171 -26.99 6.37 8.64
N VAL A 172 -26.08 7.22 8.15
CA VAL A 172 -24.62 7.10 8.36
C VAL A 172 -24.04 8.44 8.81
N ASP A 173 -23.36 8.46 9.94
CA ASP A 173 -22.48 9.57 10.35
C ASP A 173 -21.07 9.34 9.80
N PHE A 174 -20.74 10.00 8.69
CA PHE A 174 -19.46 9.84 8.00
C PHE A 174 -18.25 10.24 8.84
N ARG A 175 -18.40 11.09 9.86
CA ARG A 175 -17.33 11.46 10.80
C ARG A 175 -16.81 10.27 11.61
N SER A 176 -17.59 9.21 11.67
CA SER A 176 -17.25 8.01 12.43
C SER A 176 -16.31 7.07 11.70
N TYR A 177 -15.96 7.35 10.44
CA TYR A 177 -15.22 6.45 9.57
C TYR A 177 -13.96 7.10 8.99
N ASP A 178 -12.95 6.28 8.74
CA ASP A 178 -11.68 6.74 8.18
C ASP A 178 -11.69 6.74 6.64
N PHE A 179 -12.45 5.84 6.03
CA PHE A 179 -12.64 5.74 4.57
C PHE A 179 -13.85 4.87 4.20
N LEU A 180 -14.14 4.79 2.90
CA LEU A 180 -15.31 4.12 2.33
C LEU A 180 -14.90 2.90 1.49
N ASN A 181 -15.50 1.73 1.77
CA ASN A 181 -15.54 0.59 0.86
C ASN A 181 -16.91 0.53 0.18
N VAL A 182 -16.92 0.42 -1.14
CA VAL A 182 -18.11 0.25 -1.95
C VAL A 182 -18.09 -1.12 -2.60
N LEU A 183 -18.88 -2.04 -2.08
CA LEU A 183 -19.05 -3.36 -2.63
C LEU A 183 -20.23 -3.33 -3.62
N VAL A 184 -19.91 -3.18 -4.87
CA VAL A 184 -20.90 -3.08 -5.94
C VAL A 184 -21.47 -4.45 -6.25
N THR A 185 -22.74 -4.51 -6.64
CA THR A 185 -23.35 -5.75 -7.10
C THR A 185 -22.55 -6.38 -8.26
N PRO A 186 -22.25 -7.69 -8.24
CA PRO A 186 -21.34 -8.31 -9.21
C PRO A 186 -21.77 -8.25 -10.67
N ASN A 187 -23.05 -7.97 -10.93
CA ASN A 187 -23.60 -7.83 -12.28
C ASN A 187 -23.57 -6.41 -12.82
N ALA A 188 -23.05 -5.43 -12.06
CA ALA A 188 -22.79 -4.08 -12.53
C ALA A 188 -21.34 -3.96 -12.98
N GLY A 189 -21.08 -3.05 -13.89
CA GLY A 189 -19.75 -2.74 -14.36
C GLY A 189 -19.52 -3.06 -15.83
N PRO A 190 -18.39 -2.63 -16.38
CA PRO A 190 -18.05 -2.94 -17.76
C PRO A 190 -17.84 -4.44 -17.92
N SER A 191 -18.23 -4.95 -19.07
CA SER A 191 -18.35 -6.37 -19.42
C SER A 191 -17.01 -7.12 -19.57
N ALA A 192 -15.96 -6.74 -18.91
CA ALA A 192 -14.77 -7.60 -18.78
C ALA A 192 -15.04 -8.61 -17.68
N LEU A 193 -15.68 -9.71 -18.06
CA LEU A 193 -16.42 -10.61 -17.20
C LEU A 193 -15.54 -11.53 -16.34
N ASP A 194 -14.25 -11.65 -16.64
CA ASP A 194 -13.40 -12.67 -16.03
C ASP A 194 -12.30 -12.07 -15.15
N THR A 195 -12.24 -10.75 -15.00
CA THR A 195 -11.29 -10.07 -14.12
C THR A 195 -12.01 -9.14 -13.19
N VAL A 196 -11.57 -9.08 -11.94
CA VAL A 196 -12.04 -8.07 -10.99
C VAL A 196 -11.87 -6.70 -11.62
N LEU A 197 -12.95 -5.94 -11.62
CA LEU A 197 -12.90 -4.52 -11.81
C LEU A 197 -12.97 -3.87 -10.45
N SER A 198 -11.87 -3.28 -10.04
CA SER A 198 -11.76 -2.52 -8.81
C SER A 198 -11.05 -1.20 -9.11
N VAL A 199 -11.25 -0.23 -8.26
CA VAL A 199 -10.56 1.05 -8.33
C VAL A 199 -10.61 1.74 -6.99
N SER A 200 -9.52 2.44 -6.62
CA SER A 200 -9.48 3.30 -5.46
C SER A 200 -9.21 4.75 -5.84
N PHE A 201 -9.87 5.63 -5.14
CA PHE A 201 -9.60 7.07 -5.15
C PHE A 201 -9.11 7.44 -3.76
N ALA A 202 -7.85 7.81 -3.65
CA ALA A 202 -7.20 8.10 -2.39
C ALA A 202 -6.65 9.53 -2.38
N GLY A 203 -6.79 10.21 -1.24
CA GLY A 203 -6.35 11.60 -1.09
C GLY A 203 -7.03 12.56 -2.06
N ASN A 204 -8.24 12.27 -2.50
CA ASN A 204 -8.93 12.99 -3.55
C ASN A 204 -9.39 14.39 -3.09
N PRO A 205 -8.80 15.50 -3.59
CA PRO A 205 -9.16 16.84 -3.17
C PRO A 205 -10.55 17.27 -3.64
N ASP A 206 -11.09 16.61 -4.67
CA ASP A 206 -12.39 16.92 -5.27
C ASP A 206 -13.52 16.03 -4.74
N ALA A 207 -13.26 15.29 -3.66
CA ALA A 207 -14.25 14.40 -3.05
C ALA A 207 -15.46 15.17 -2.48
N PRO A 208 -16.67 14.58 -2.52
CA PRO A 208 -17.82 15.16 -1.86
C PRO A 208 -17.62 15.21 -0.35
N VAL A 209 -18.29 16.19 0.27
CA VAL A 209 -18.28 16.39 1.73
C VAL A 209 -19.58 15.85 2.31
N ALA A 210 -19.48 15.05 3.36
CA ALA A 210 -20.60 14.54 4.16
C ALA A 210 -20.31 14.83 5.64
N ASP A 211 -21.30 15.27 6.41
CA ASP A 211 -21.16 15.63 7.84
C ASP A 211 -19.97 16.57 8.14
N GLY A 212 -19.55 17.38 7.17
CA GLY A 212 -18.41 18.29 7.29
C GLY A 212 -17.04 17.63 7.08
N VAL A 213 -16.97 16.36 6.69
CA VAL A 213 -15.72 15.66 6.34
C VAL A 213 -15.70 15.26 4.87
N PRO A 214 -14.54 15.38 4.18
CA PRO A 214 -14.42 14.94 2.81
C PRO A 214 -14.36 13.40 2.72
N VAL A 215 -15.15 12.79 1.85
CA VAL A 215 -15.09 11.35 1.51
C VAL A 215 -13.96 11.15 0.47
N ALA A 216 -12.73 11.47 0.87
CA ALA A 216 -11.57 11.57 -0.01
C ALA A 216 -10.91 10.22 -0.32
N ASN A 217 -11.24 9.19 0.44
CA ASN A 217 -10.65 7.86 0.32
C ASN A 217 -11.77 6.83 0.14
N ALA A 218 -11.83 6.19 -1.03
CA ALA A 218 -12.87 5.23 -1.36
C ALA A 218 -12.35 4.12 -2.27
N SER A 219 -12.63 2.88 -1.91
CA SER A 219 -12.34 1.69 -2.70
C SER A 219 -13.62 1.10 -3.26
N PHE A 220 -13.64 0.80 -4.56
CA PHE A 220 -14.76 0.17 -5.26
C PHE A 220 -14.38 -1.22 -5.72
N VAL A 221 -15.23 -2.21 -5.45
CA VAL A 221 -15.08 -3.57 -5.95
C VAL A 221 -16.36 -3.98 -6.64
N TYR A 222 -16.27 -4.23 -7.94
CA TYR A 222 -17.42 -4.55 -8.81
C TYR A 222 -17.61 -6.06 -8.95
N SER A 223 -16.74 -6.72 -9.67
CA SER A 223 -16.89 -8.12 -10.02
C SER A 223 -16.24 -9.06 -9.00
N ARG A 224 -16.30 -10.35 -9.25
CA ARG A 224 -15.61 -11.37 -8.50
C ARG A 224 -14.29 -11.68 -9.18
N GLN A 225 -13.22 -11.69 -8.41
CA GLN A 225 -11.91 -12.10 -8.89
C GLN A 225 -11.88 -13.62 -9.07
N ASP A 226 -11.37 -14.07 -10.22
CA ASP A 226 -11.06 -15.47 -10.46
C ASP A 226 -9.59 -15.56 -10.93
N ASP A 227 -8.79 -16.36 -10.24
CA ASP A 227 -7.41 -16.66 -10.64
C ASP A 227 -7.32 -17.65 -11.80
N GLY A 228 -8.48 -18.00 -12.40
CA GLY A 228 -8.60 -19.00 -13.45
C GLY A 228 -8.58 -20.45 -12.94
N SER A 229 -8.42 -20.67 -11.64
CA SER A 229 -8.44 -21.98 -11.00
C SER A 229 -9.83 -22.35 -10.45
N GLY A 230 -10.77 -21.41 -10.44
CA GLY A 230 -12.07 -21.55 -9.75
C GLY A 230 -11.97 -21.39 -8.24
N SER A 231 -10.88 -20.83 -7.71
CA SER A 231 -10.62 -20.68 -6.26
C SER A 231 -11.12 -19.36 -5.68
N TYR A 232 -11.99 -18.65 -6.37
CA TYR A 232 -12.51 -17.34 -5.95
C TYR A 232 -12.92 -17.28 -4.47
N ALA A 233 -13.62 -18.31 -3.96
CA ALA A 233 -14.07 -18.35 -2.58
C ALA A 233 -12.92 -18.29 -1.55
N GLN A 234 -11.70 -18.65 -1.95
CA GLN A 234 -10.53 -18.68 -1.08
C GLN A 234 -9.67 -17.42 -1.23
N THR A 235 -9.61 -16.83 -2.41
CA THR A 235 -8.63 -15.78 -2.73
C THR A 235 -9.23 -14.45 -3.17
N GLY A 236 -10.48 -14.44 -3.60
CA GLY A 236 -11.15 -13.25 -4.17
C GLY A 236 -11.24 -12.05 -3.24
N TYR A 237 -11.22 -12.26 -1.91
CA TYR A 237 -11.22 -11.17 -0.94
C TYR A 237 -9.97 -10.27 -1.05
N ARG A 238 -8.86 -10.77 -1.61
CA ARG A 238 -7.56 -10.07 -1.65
C ARG A 238 -7.57 -8.79 -2.47
N VAL A 239 -8.51 -8.65 -3.39
CA VAL A 239 -8.71 -7.38 -4.08
C VAL A 239 -8.96 -6.23 -3.11
N LEU A 240 -9.65 -6.48 -1.99
CA LEU A 240 -9.95 -5.41 -1.04
C LEU A 240 -8.73 -4.97 -0.22
N PRO A 241 -7.85 -5.84 0.32
CA PRO A 241 -6.55 -5.41 0.85
C PRO A 241 -5.68 -4.66 -0.16
N HIS A 242 -5.68 -5.03 -1.44
CA HIS A 242 -5.00 -4.29 -2.51
C HIS A 242 -5.57 -2.88 -2.66
N GLU A 243 -6.89 -2.76 -2.87
CA GLU A 243 -7.54 -1.45 -3.02
C GLU A 243 -7.39 -0.57 -1.78
N ASN A 244 -7.47 -1.16 -0.58
CA ASN A 244 -7.22 -0.41 0.66
C ASN A 244 -5.73 -0.05 0.83
N GLY A 245 -4.81 -0.79 0.22
CA GLY A 245 -3.40 -0.40 0.11
C GLY A 245 -3.24 0.98 -0.51
N HIS A 246 -3.99 1.28 -1.58
CA HIS A 246 -4.02 2.61 -2.18
C HIS A 246 -4.55 3.68 -1.21
N VAL A 247 -5.60 3.35 -0.47
CA VAL A 247 -6.16 4.26 0.55
C VAL A 247 -5.13 4.58 1.63
N PHE A 248 -4.20 3.68 1.92
CA PHE A 248 -3.08 3.89 2.83
C PHE A 248 -1.83 4.50 2.16
N GLY A 249 -1.87 4.76 0.84
CA GLY A 249 -0.81 5.42 0.08
C GLY A 249 0.22 4.50 -0.56
N LEU A 250 -0.13 3.24 -0.82
CA LEU A 250 0.72 2.31 -1.57
C LEU A 250 0.40 2.38 -3.08
N PRO A 251 1.41 2.49 -3.96
CA PRO A 251 1.21 2.48 -5.40
C PRO A 251 0.99 1.07 -5.97
N ASP A 252 0.43 0.97 -7.16
CA ASP A 252 0.50 -0.23 -7.98
C ASP A 252 1.94 -0.54 -8.36
N LEU A 253 2.35 -1.79 -8.20
CA LEU A 253 3.69 -2.27 -8.55
C LEU A 253 3.77 -2.91 -9.94
N TYR A 254 2.63 -3.25 -10.54
CA TYR A 254 2.57 -3.74 -11.92
C TYR A 254 2.79 -2.61 -12.94
N THR A 255 2.90 -2.97 -14.21
CA THR A 255 2.93 -2.00 -15.30
C THR A 255 1.64 -2.07 -16.11
N GLN A 256 1.13 -0.92 -16.55
CA GLN A 256 -0.08 -0.85 -17.40
C GLN A 256 0.04 -1.64 -18.71
N ALA A 257 1.25 -1.99 -19.13
CA ALA A 257 1.50 -2.86 -20.27
C ALA A 257 1.29 -4.37 -19.98
N GLY A 258 0.81 -4.71 -18.77
CA GLY A 258 0.56 -6.09 -18.35
C GLY A 258 1.81 -6.85 -17.90
N GLY A 259 2.91 -6.13 -17.56
CA GLY A 259 4.10 -6.74 -16.98
C GLY A 259 4.11 -6.63 -15.45
N SER A 260 4.69 -7.60 -14.79
CA SER A 260 4.99 -7.54 -13.36
C SER A 260 6.50 -7.63 -13.16
N ALA A 261 7.04 -6.64 -12.45
CA ALA A 261 8.44 -6.65 -12.02
C ALA A 261 8.60 -7.16 -10.57
N VAL A 262 7.50 -7.49 -9.92
CA VAL A 262 7.45 -7.94 -8.51
C VAL A 262 6.81 -9.33 -8.39
N GLY A 263 5.88 -9.71 -9.28
CA GLY A 263 5.15 -10.96 -9.18
C GLY A 263 4.29 -11.01 -7.91
N HIS A 264 4.15 -12.19 -7.34
CA HIS A 264 3.36 -12.47 -6.14
C HIS A 264 4.03 -12.07 -4.82
N TRP A 265 5.17 -11.37 -4.83
CA TRP A 265 5.86 -10.97 -3.61
C TRP A 265 5.19 -9.82 -2.87
N ASP A 266 4.27 -9.11 -3.52
CA ASP A 266 3.48 -8.04 -2.91
C ASP A 266 2.07 -8.00 -3.51
N ILE A 267 1.05 -7.85 -2.65
CA ILE A 267 -0.35 -7.79 -3.09
C ILE A 267 -0.62 -6.57 -4.00
N MET A 268 0.18 -5.50 -3.90
CA MET A 268 0.07 -4.33 -4.79
C MET A 268 0.57 -4.60 -6.21
N SER A 269 1.17 -5.79 -6.46
CA SER A 269 1.56 -6.25 -7.77
C SER A 269 0.56 -7.25 -8.34
N GLU A 270 0.29 -8.32 -7.60
CA GLU A 270 -0.65 -9.36 -8.00
C GLU A 270 -1.46 -9.79 -6.78
N ASP A 271 -2.75 -9.52 -6.79
CA ASP A 271 -3.68 -9.77 -5.68
C ASP A 271 -4.47 -11.09 -5.85
N TRP A 272 -4.19 -11.85 -6.90
CA TRP A 272 -4.79 -13.15 -7.19
C TRP A 272 -3.79 -14.30 -7.05
N GLY A 273 -4.30 -15.52 -6.93
CA GLY A 273 -3.50 -16.74 -6.83
C GLY A 273 -3.05 -17.07 -5.41
N ALA A 274 -1.84 -17.62 -5.29
CA ALA A 274 -1.28 -18.04 -4.00
C ALA A 274 -1.09 -16.86 -3.01
N ASN A 275 -0.91 -17.16 -1.74
CA ASN A 275 -0.81 -16.14 -0.69
C ASN A 275 0.25 -15.08 -0.97
N ASN A 276 -0.16 -13.84 -0.78
CA ASN A 276 0.70 -12.68 -0.89
C ASN A 276 0.64 -11.87 0.39
N ASP A 277 1.80 -11.45 0.87
CA ASP A 277 1.91 -10.38 1.86
C ASP A 277 2.35 -9.10 1.16
N LEU A 278 2.70 -8.09 1.91
CA LEU A 278 3.41 -6.90 1.43
C LEU A 278 4.93 -7.12 1.51
N LEU A 279 5.68 -6.41 0.68
CA LEU A 279 7.11 -6.23 0.84
C LEU A 279 7.43 -5.51 2.15
N GLY A 280 8.60 -5.78 2.73
CA GLY A 280 9.08 -5.12 3.96
C GLY A 280 9.16 -3.60 3.82
N TRP A 281 9.45 -3.08 2.60
CA TRP A 281 9.40 -1.66 2.29
C TRP A 281 8.00 -1.07 2.50
N HIS A 282 6.95 -1.73 1.98
CA HIS A 282 5.57 -1.31 2.18
C HIS A 282 5.14 -1.40 3.64
N LYS A 283 5.53 -2.47 4.35
CA LYS A 283 5.26 -2.58 5.79
C LYS A 283 5.93 -1.45 6.59
N TRP A 284 7.15 -1.06 6.21
CA TRP A 284 7.81 0.08 6.83
C TRP A 284 7.11 1.40 6.50
N LYS A 285 6.73 1.60 5.24
CA LYS A 285 5.97 2.78 4.78
C LYS A 285 4.64 2.94 5.52
N LEU A 286 3.96 1.85 5.83
CA LEU A 286 2.72 1.81 6.59
C LEU A 286 2.91 1.93 8.13
N GLY A 287 4.15 2.00 8.61
CA GLY A 287 4.44 2.03 10.04
C GLY A 287 4.23 0.68 10.75
N TRP A 288 4.23 -0.41 10.00
CA TRP A 288 4.09 -1.77 10.56
C TRP A 288 5.42 -2.38 11.00
N LEU A 289 6.55 -1.83 10.53
CA LEU A 289 7.87 -2.11 11.06
C LEU A 289 8.37 -0.96 11.92
N ASP A 290 8.96 -1.28 13.07
CA ASP A 290 9.66 -0.33 13.92
C ASP A 290 11.02 0.03 13.33
N ALA A 291 11.56 1.18 13.72
CA ALA A 291 12.90 1.59 13.35
C ALA A 291 13.98 0.56 13.76
N ALA A 292 13.78 -0.16 14.87
CA ALA A 292 14.68 -1.22 15.32
C ALA A 292 14.67 -2.49 14.44
N GLN A 293 13.64 -2.65 13.61
CA GLN A 293 13.50 -3.79 12.67
C GLN A 293 14.04 -3.48 11.28
N VAL A 294 14.46 -2.23 11.03
CA VAL A 294 14.98 -1.76 9.74
C VAL A 294 16.42 -1.30 9.92
N ASN A 295 17.35 -1.92 9.21
CA ASN A 295 18.76 -1.52 9.21
C ASN A 295 19.11 -0.76 7.94
N CYS A 296 19.62 0.46 8.12
CA CYS A 296 20.10 1.33 7.04
C CYS A 296 21.57 1.07 6.75
N VAL A 297 21.89 0.60 5.54
CA VAL A 297 23.26 0.30 5.09
C VAL A 297 23.75 1.45 4.19
N ALA A 298 23.94 2.63 4.78
CA ALA A 298 24.38 3.83 4.07
C ALA A 298 25.91 3.92 3.88
N GLY A 299 26.68 3.33 4.80
CA GLY A 299 28.15 3.35 4.77
C GLY A 299 28.77 2.42 3.74
N HIS A 300 29.97 2.79 3.24
CA HIS A 300 30.80 1.90 2.42
C HIS A 300 31.46 0.82 3.29
N GLY A 301 31.83 -0.28 2.67
CA GLY A 301 32.45 -1.43 3.32
C GLY A 301 31.58 -2.67 3.34
N THR A 302 31.89 -3.59 4.24
CA THR A 302 31.18 -4.86 4.39
C THR A 302 30.60 -4.97 5.79
N SER A 303 29.31 -5.32 5.87
CA SER A 303 28.61 -5.55 7.13
C SER A 303 27.82 -6.86 7.08
N GLU A 304 27.67 -7.51 8.22
CA GLU A 304 26.90 -8.74 8.38
C GLU A 304 25.65 -8.47 9.20
N PHE A 305 24.55 -9.11 8.80
CA PHE A 305 23.25 -8.97 9.44
C PHE A 305 22.59 -10.35 9.57
N THR A 306 21.77 -10.50 10.59
CA THR A 306 20.83 -11.63 10.70
C THR A 306 19.44 -11.11 10.35
N LEU A 307 18.84 -11.66 9.29
CA LEU A 307 17.47 -11.39 8.87
C LEU A 307 16.53 -12.39 9.51
N THR A 308 15.51 -11.90 10.18
CA THR A 308 14.38 -12.72 10.64
C THR A 308 13.28 -12.75 9.60
N PRO A 309 12.51 -13.85 9.46
CA PRO A 309 11.39 -13.91 8.51
C PRO A 309 10.48 -12.70 8.59
N LEU A 310 10.18 -12.08 7.44
CA LEU A 310 9.35 -10.88 7.39
C LEU A 310 7.97 -11.13 8.01
N ALA A 311 7.35 -12.26 7.71
CA ALA A 311 6.00 -12.58 8.19
C ALA A 311 5.94 -12.90 9.69
N ARG A 312 7.08 -13.25 10.32
CA ARG A 312 7.15 -13.60 11.76
C ARG A 312 7.01 -12.35 12.62
N ALA A 313 6.07 -12.34 13.54
CA ALA A 313 5.94 -11.24 14.52
C ALA A 313 7.14 -11.21 15.48
N GLY A 314 7.38 -10.07 16.13
CA GLY A 314 8.41 -9.90 17.16
C GLY A 314 9.63 -9.12 16.69
N LEU A 315 10.67 -9.16 17.54
CA LEU A 315 11.92 -8.42 17.32
C LEU A 315 12.80 -9.10 16.25
N GLY A 316 13.85 -8.40 15.85
CA GLY A 316 14.81 -8.83 14.85
C GLY A 316 14.76 -7.97 13.60
N THR A 317 15.80 -8.07 12.78
CA THR A 317 15.90 -7.30 11.54
C THR A 317 15.00 -7.90 10.47
N LYS A 318 14.01 -7.14 10.03
CA LYS A 318 13.04 -7.53 8.97
C LYS A 318 13.43 -6.99 7.60
N LEU A 319 14.10 -5.85 7.58
CA LEU A 319 14.44 -5.13 6.37
C LEU A 319 15.84 -4.53 6.47
N LEU A 320 16.66 -4.77 5.46
CA LEU A 320 17.86 -3.95 5.20
C LEU A 320 17.53 -3.03 4.03
N PHE A 321 17.96 -1.78 4.13
CA PHE A 321 17.87 -0.85 3.01
C PHE A 321 19.23 -0.25 2.70
N VAL A 322 19.64 -0.36 1.42
CA VAL A 322 20.89 0.18 0.89
C VAL A 322 20.55 1.36 0.00
N PRO A 323 20.63 2.61 0.49
CA PRO A 323 20.29 3.78 -0.32
C PRO A 323 21.29 3.97 -1.45
N LEU A 324 20.81 4.22 -2.66
CA LEU A 324 21.60 4.55 -3.86
C LEU A 324 21.57 6.04 -4.16
N GLY A 325 20.72 6.78 -3.49
CA GLY A 325 20.50 8.21 -3.61
C GLY A 325 19.31 8.62 -2.76
N SER A 326 18.84 9.85 -2.93
CA SER A 326 17.74 10.41 -2.14
C SER A 326 16.36 9.83 -2.49
N ARG A 327 16.27 9.03 -3.56
CA ARG A 327 14.98 8.52 -4.10
C ARG A 327 14.98 7.06 -4.49
N THR A 328 16.12 6.39 -4.43
CA THR A 328 16.24 4.99 -4.82
C THR A 328 17.11 4.21 -3.85
N GLY A 329 16.87 2.90 -3.75
CA GLY A 329 17.70 2.00 -2.97
C GLY A 329 17.36 0.54 -3.20
N TYR A 330 18.20 -0.34 -2.67
CA TYR A 330 17.92 -1.77 -2.60
C TYR A 330 17.34 -2.10 -1.24
N ALA A 331 16.28 -2.88 -1.25
CA ALA A 331 15.69 -3.50 -0.08
C ALA A 331 16.03 -4.99 -0.05
N VAL A 332 16.26 -5.52 1.14
CA VAL A 332 16.63 -6.93 1.36
C VAL A 332 15.85 -7.45 2.56
N GLU A 333 15.13 -8.54 2.37
CA GLU A 333 14.26 -9.14 3.38
C GLU A 333 14.26 -10.66 3.29
N LEU A 334 13.85 -11.35 4.35
CA LEU A 334 13.71 -12.81 4.36
C LEU A 334 12.24 -13.19 4.22
N ARG A 335 11.92 -13.98 3.18
CA ARG A 335 10.59 -14.52 2.93
C ARG A 335 10.56 -16.01 3.26
N THR A 336 9.57 -16.42 4.04
CA THR A 336 9.36 -17.81 4.48
C THR A 336 7.90 -18.21 4.30
N ARG A 337 7.57 -19.50 4.60
CA ARG A 337 6.20 -19.99 4.53
C ARG A 337 5.44 -19.72 5.82
N GLU A 338 5.33 -18.46 6.20
CA GLU A 338 4.64 -18.01 7.41
C GLU A 338 3.58 -16.94 7.09
N GLY A 339 2.50 -16.89 7.88
CA GLY A 339 1.47 -15.87 7.77
C GLY A 339 0.84 -15.80 6.36
N ASN A 340 0.77 -14.61 5.78
CA ASN A 340 0.22 -14.42 4.43
C ASN A 340 1.13 -14.98 3.32
N ASP A 341 2.32 -15.47 3.64
CA ASP A 341 3.30 -16.06 2.72
C ASP A 341 3.38 -17.60 2.81
N GLU A 342 2.43 -18.26 3.47
CA GLU A 342 2.47 -19.71 3.70
C GLU A 342 2.68 -20.56 2.43
N THR A 343 2.29 -20.04 1.27
CA THR A 343 2.43 -20.71 -0.04
C THR A 343 3.64 -20.27 -0.84
N VAL A 344 4.53 -19.46 -0.30
CA VAL A 344 5.80 -19.10 -0.96
C VAL A 344 6.51 -20.37 -1.40
N CYS A 345 6.74 -20.52 -2.70
CA CYS A 345 7.26 -21.78 -3.24
C CYS A 345 8.76 -21.95 -3.01
N ARG A 346 9.53 -20.85 -2.96
CA ARG A 346 10.95 -20.85 -2.63
C ARG A 346 11.25 -19.84 -1.53
N PRO A 347 11.32 -20.25 -0.25
CA PRO A 347 11.79 -19.41 0.83
C PRO A 347 13.25 -18.96 0.63
N GLY A 348 13.58 -17.75 1.09
CA GLY A 348 14.93 -17.20 1.00
C GLY A 348 14.95 -15.67 1.07
N VAL A 349 16.13 -15.12 0.86
CA VAL A 349 16.36 -13.66 0.88
C VAL A 349 15.90 -13.03 -0.42
N LEU A 350 14.93 -12.14 -0.34
CA LEU A 350 14.46 -11.36 -1.48
C LEU A 350 15.25 -10.06 -1.57
N VAL A 351 15.69 -9.71 -2.80
CA VAL A 351 16.36 -8.44 -3.09
C VAL A 351 15.57 -7.71 -4.16
N TYR A 352 15.25 -6.45 -3.90
CA TYR A 352 14.52 -5.63 -4.86
C TYR A 352 14.97 -4.17 -4.80
N LYS A 353 14.81 -3.47 -5.94
CA LYS A 353 15.04 -2.03 -6.04
C LYS A 353 13.72 -1.30 -5.80
N VAL A 354 13.78 -0.25 -5.02
CA VAL A 354 12.70 0.73 -4.83
C VAL A 354 13.08 2.03 -5.53
N ASP A 355 12.14 2.63 -6.26
CA ASP A 355 12.35 3.87 -7.00
C ASP A 355 11.18 4.84 -6.78
N ALA A 356 11.40 5.82 -5.92
CA ALA A 356 10.38 6.79 -5.53
C ALA A 356 10.12 7.90 -6.57
N ASP A 357 10.86 7.91 -7.69
CA ASP A 357 10.60 8.77 -8.86
C ASP A 357 9.66 8.12 -9.89
N VAL A 358 9.33 6.83 -9.70
CA VAL A 358 8.44 6.07 -10.59
C VAL A 358 7.03 6.08 -10.02
N ASP A 359 6.06 6.41 -10.86
CA ASP A 359 4.65 6.52 -10.47
C ASP A 359 3.93 5.17 -10.41
N THR A 360 2.80 5.15 -9.70
CA THR A 360 1.87 4.01 -9.63
C THR A 360 1.58 3.44 -11.03
N GLY A 361 1.49 2.12 -11.15
CA GLY A 361 1.24 1.43 -12.43
C GLY A 361 2.37 1.55 -13.46
N ARG A 362 3.59 1.90 -13.02
CA ARG A 362 4.78 2.00 -13.88
C ARG A 362 5.97 1.17 -13.40
N GLY A 363 5.73 0.28 -12.42
CA GLY A 363 6.76 -0.60 -11.86
C GLY A 363 7.76 0.14 -10.98
N PRO A 364 7.32 0.83 -9.90
CA PRO A 364 8.20 1.55 -8.98
C PRO A 364 9.10 0.64 -8.16
N VAL A 365 8.78 -0.65 -8.11
CA VAL A 365 9.60 -1.68 -7.46
C VAL A 365 9.98 -2.74 -8.49
N ARG A 366 11.20 -3.28 -8.34
CA ARG A 366 11.71 -4.36 -9.18
C ARG A 366 12.42 -5.42 -8.35
N VAL A 367 11.91 -6.63 -8.36
CA VAL A 367 12.53 -7.81 -7.75
C VAL A 367 13.66 -8.33 -8.65
N TYR A 368 14.78 -8.73 -8.04
CA TYR A 368 15.89 -9.35 -8.72
C TYR A 368 15.82 -10.86 -8.60
N ASP A 369 15.70 -11.51 -9.74
CA ASP A 369 15.54 -12.94 -9.85
C ASP A 369 16.89 -13.65 -9.73
N SER A 370 17.02 -14.52 -8.72
CA SER A 370 18.20 -15.38 -8.52
C SER A 370 18.25 -16.52 -9.52
N ARG A 371 17.14 -16.87 -10.19
CA ARG A 371 16.97 -18.02 -11.08
C ARG A 371 16.37 -17.68 -12.43
N ARG A 372 16.93 -16.69 -13.08
CA ARG A 372 16.44 -16.20 -14.38
C ARG A 372 16.16 -17.35 -15.35
N ASN A 373 15.02 -17.30 -16.02
CA ASN A 373 14.54 -18.28 -16.99
C ASN A 373 14.25 -19.68 -16.40
N SER A 374 14.00 -19.80 -15.11
CA SER A 374 13.58 -21.04 -14.46
C SER A 374 12.15 -21.43 -14.84
N GLY A 375 11.31 -20.42 -15.19
CA GLY A 375 9.86 -20.53 -15.32
C GLY A 375 9.15 -20.52 -13.96
N GLY A 376 9.90 -20.26 -12.87
CA GLY A 376 9.36 -20.22 -11.51
C GLY A 376 8.85 -21.54 -10.98
N CYS A 377 8.29 -21.52 -9.79
CA CYS A 377 7.78 -22.70 -9.09
C CYS A 377 6.28 -22.63 -8.74
N THR A 378 5.63 -21.49 -8.91
CA THR A 378 4.17 -21.35 -8.80
C THR A 378 3.51 -21.74 -10.12
N ARG A 379 2.47 -22.58 -10.05
CA ARG A 379 1.77 -23.11 -11.23
C ARG A 379 0.28 -22.82 -11.16
N SER A 380 -0.08 -21.55 -11.00
CA SER A 380 -1.45 -21.11 -11.14
C SER A 380 -1.66 -20.45 -12.50
N PRO A 381 -2.84 -20.61 -13.13
CA PRO A 381 -3.17 -19.85 -14.33
C PRO A 381 -3.09 -18.35 -14.07
N ASN A 382 -2.71 -17.58 -15.08
CA ASN A 382 -2.65 -16.10 -15.04
C ASN A 382 -1.69 -15.50 -14.00
N VAL A 383 -0.78 -16.28 -13.45
CA VAL A 383 0.25 -15.83 -12.50
C VAL A 383 1.56 -15.60 -13.22
N HIS A 384 2.24 -14.49 -12.94
CA HIS A 384 3.62 -14.26 -13.42
C HIS A 384 4.60 -15.14 -12.66
N ALA A 385 4.63 -16.42 -13.02
CA ALA A 385 5.33 -17.47 -12.28
C ALA A 385 6.85 -17.27 -12.23
N GLU A 386 7.46 -16.60 -13.22
CA GLU A 386 8.92 -16.47 -13.36
C GLU A 386 9.61 -15.92 -12.12
N LEU A 387 8.99 -14.95 -11.42
CA LEU A 387 9.54 -14.35 -10.21
C LEU A 387 9.21 -15.14 -8.94
N SER A 388 8.41 -16.21 -9.01
CA SER A 388 7.97 -16.91 -7.81
C SER A 388 9.10 -17.66 -7.06
N ASP A 389 10.24 -17.89 -7.71
CA ASP A 389 11.44 -18.44 -7.11
C ASP A 389 12.65 -17.47 -7.11
N ALA A 390 12.38 -16.17 -7.16
CA ALA A 390 13.38 -15.11 -7.25
C ALA A 390 14.30 -15.00 -6.02
N SER A 391 13.92 -15.53 -4.87
CA SER A 391 14.71 -15.46 -3.63
C SER A 391 16.08 -16.10 -3.74
N PHE A 392 17.06 -15.54 -3.05
CA PHE A 392 18.43 -16.06 -2.91
C PHE A 392 18.50 -16.98 -1.70
N THR A 393 19.09 -18.16 -1.87
CA THR A 393 19.32 -19.13 -0.79
C THR A 393 20.78 -19.15 -0.35
N VAL A 394 21.10 -19.94 0.69
CA VAL A 394 22.46 -20.06 1.22
C VAL A 394 23.48 -20.36 0.14
N GLY A 395 24.54 -19.56 0.10
CA GLY A 395 25.62 -19.62 -0.90
C GLY A 395 25.35 -18.78 -2.16
N GLU A 396 24.12 -18.32 -2.40
CA GLU A 396 23.79 -17.46 -3.52
C GLU A 396 24.06 -15.98 -3.21
N GLU A 397 24.17 -15.17 -4.27
CA GLU A 397 24.55 -13.77 -4.14
C GLU A 397 23.88 -12.90 -5.21
N PHE A 398 23.32 -11.77 -4.76
CA PHE A 398 22.97 -10.64 -5.64
C PHE A 398 24.18 -9.74 -5.84
N ARG A 399 24.40 -9.29 -7.10
CA ARG A 399 25.45 -8.31 -7.44
C ARG A 399 24.94 -7.27 -8.41
N ASP A 400 25.23 -6.02 -8.09
CA ASP A 400 25.16 -4.89 -9.02
C ASP A 400 26.49 -4.14 -9.03
N PRO A 401 27.41 -4.50 -9.97
CA PRO A 401 28.71 -3.83 -10.08
C PRO A 401 28.58 -2.35 -10.44
N GLY A 402 27.51 -1.95 -11.13
CA GLY A 402 27.27 -0.56 -11.52
C GLY A 402 26.95 0.35 -10.34
N GLN A 403 26.41 -0.22 -9.26
CA GLN A 403 26.11 0.49 -8.02
C GLN A 403 27.08 0.12 -6.88
N GLY A 404 28.03 -0.78 -7.12
CA GLY A 404 28.97 -1.27 -6.13
C GLY A 404 28.26 -2.03 -4.97
N VAL A 405 27.13 -2.69 -5.24
CA VAL A 405 26.37 -3.38 -4.18
C VAL A 405 26.39 -4.89 -4.39
N ARG A 406 26.62 -5.60 -3.30
CA ARG A 406 26.60 -7.06 -3.24
C ARG A 406 25.87 -7.50 -1.99
N VAL A 407 24.98 -8.48 -2.12
CA VAL A 407 24.28 -9.14 -1.00
C VAL A 407 24.47 -10.64 -1.13
N ARG A 408 25.18 -11.25 -0.17
CA ARG A 408 25.45 -12.69 -0.13
C ARG A 408 24.71 -13.33 1.02
N VAL A 409 24.06 -14.46 0.78
CA VAL A 409 23.43 -15.28 1.79
C VAL A 409 24.48 -16.26 2.33
N GLU A 410 24.88 -16.09 3.58
CA GLU A 410 26.00 -16.82 4.19
C GLU A 410 25.55 -18.11 4.91
N GLY A 411 24.34 -18.13 5.49
CA GLY A 411 23.86 -19.26 6.23
C GLY A 411 22.46 -19.06 6.78
N GLU A 412 21.88 -20.15 7.23
CA GLU A 412 20.62 -20.23 7.96
C GLU A 412 20.92 -20.78 9.34
N ASP A 413 20.31 -20.27 10.38
CA ASP A 413 20.43 -20.80 11.74
C ASP A 413 19.27 -21.74 12.10
N GLY A 414 19.31 -22.30 13.33
CA GLY A 414 18.32 -23.27 13.78
C GLY A 414 16.92 -22.73 13.98
N ASP A 415 16.76 -21.39 14.04
CA ASP A 415 15.47 -20.69 14.19
C ASP A 415 14.89 -20.26 12.83
N GLY A 416 15.61 -20.53 11.74
CA GLY A 416 15.23 -20.16 10.38
C GLY A 416 15.50 -18.70 10.04
N ASP A 417 16.36 -18.04 10.82
CA ASP A 417 16.91 -16.73 10.50
C ASP A 417 18.08 -16.88 9.53
N TYR A 418 18.27 -15.91 8.63
CA TYR A 418 19.34 -15.99 7.64
C TYR A 418 20.43 -14.94 7.90
N ARG A 419 21.70 -15.39 7.88
CA ARG A 419 22.83 -14.47 7.90
C ARG A 419 23.15 -14.00 6.49
N VAL A 420 23.22 -12.69 6.33
CA VAL A 420 23.54 -12.04 5.06
C VAL A 420 24.73 -11.09 5.23
N ARG A 421 25.58 -11.05 4.21
CA ARG A 421 26.67 -10.09 4.12
C ARG A 421 26.35 -9.09 3.03
N VAL A 422 26.33 -7.81 3.39
CA VAL A 422 26.14 -6.69 2.45
C VAL A 422 27.46 -5.98 2.27
N THR A 423 27.91 -5.84 1.03
CA THR A 423 29.10 -5.04 0.67
C THR A 423 28.66 -3.87 -0.18
N ARG A 424 29.15 -2.67 0.14
CA ARG A 424 28.97 -1.44 -0.61
C ARG A 424 30.36 -0.87 -0.93
N GLU A 425 30.73 -0.83 -2.22
CA GLU A 425 32.01 -0.32 -2.72
C GLU A 425 32.03 1.19 -2.88
#